data_256792a5c0b4524816fdb99c54af15ea
#
_entry.id   256792a5c0b4524816fdb99c54af15ea
#
_cell.length_a   1.000
_cell.length_b   1.000
_cell.length_c   1.000
_cell.angle_alpha   90.00
_cell.angle_beta   90.00
_cell.angle_gamma   90.00
#
_symmetry.space_group_name_H-M   'P 1'
#
loop_
_entity.id
_entity.type
_entity.pdbx_description
1 polymer ?
#
loop_
_entity_poly.entity_id
_entity_poly.type
_entity_poly.pdbx_seq_one_letter_code
_entity_poly.pdbx_strand_id
1 'polypeptide(L)'
;METQGTQPATGSTLQAYEEKIAAQIHAANVRIDEFEAKAKPRRAQAEITAIDRLKATRQNIERMLVDLKSTRDTQITRAKVDIDAAIVKFQASLEDFRRKFTTPSEKK
;
A
#
# COMPACT_ATOMS: atom_id res chain seq x y z
N MET A 1 29.35 -1.01 -14.61
CA MET A 1 29.10 -0.60 -14.50
C MET A 1 28.42 -0.29 -14.19
N GLU A 2 28.20 -0.37 -14.46
CA GLU A 2 27.69 0.01 -14.34
C GLU A 2 26.95 0.57 -14.20
N THR A 3 26.85 0.49 -14.47
CA THR A 3 26.27 1.03 -14.55
C THR A 3 25.63 1.45 -14.13
N GLN A 4 25.50 1.44 -14.11
CA GLN A 4 24.98 1.92 -13.85
C GLN A 4 24.58 2.82 -13.65
N GLY A 5 24.71 2.94 -13.42
CA GLY A 5 24.53 3.90 -13.19
C GLY A 5 24.17 4.72 -13.98
N THR A 6 24.36 4.65 -14.50
CA THR A 6 24.15 5.45 -15.30
C THR A 6 22.90 5.55 -15.61
N GLN A 7 22.38 5.18 -15.41
CA GLN A 7 21.36 5.29 -15.73
C GLN A 7 20.73 6.14 -15.45
N PRO A 8 20.66 6.30 -15.47
CA PRO A 8 20.00 7.08 -15.38
C PRO A 8 19.04 7.46 -15.69
N ALA A 9 18.89 7.08 -16.22
CA ALA A 9 17.73 7.66 -16.73
C ALA A 9 16.71 7.81 -15.64
N THR A 10 16.14 8.96 -15.56
CA THR A 10 15.10 9.24 -14.57
C THR A 10 13.92 8.28 -14.72
N GLY A 11 13.59 7.95 -15.96
CA GLY A 11 12.50 7.02 -16.22
C GLY A 11 12.74 5.66 -15.61
N SER A 12 13.96 5.17 -15.68
CA SER A 12 14.31 3.89 -15.13
C SER A 12 14.17 3.88 -13.60
N THR A 13 14.64 4.95 -12.97
CA THR A 13 14.51 5.10 -11.52
C THR A 13 13.06 5.16 -11.10
N LEU A 14 12.27 5.91 -11.85
CA LEU A 14 10.85 6.04 -11.56
C LEU A 14 10.14 4.70 -11.71
N GLN A 15 10.49 3.96 -12.75
CA GLN A 15 9.89 2.66 -12.97
C GLN A 15 10.20 1.70 -11.81
N ALA A 16 11.44 1.72 -11.33
CA ALA A 16 11.82 0.88 -10.20
C ALA A 16 11.00 1.25 -8.96
N TYR A 17 10.81 2.54 -8.74
CA TYR A 17 9.99 3.00 -7.64
C TYR A 17 8.54 2.54 -7.78
N GLU A 18 7.98 2.68 -8.97
CA GLU A 18 6.60 2.25 -9.23
C GLU A 18 6.44 0.77 -8.97
N GLU A 19 7.40 -0.04 -9.39
CA GLU A 19 7.35 -1.47 -9.17
C GLU A 19 7.42 -1.82 -7.70
N LYS A 20 8.24 -1.10 -6.96
CA LYS A 20 8.35 -1.30 -5.52
C LYS A 20 7.02 -1.04 -4.84
N ILE A 21 6.39 0.09 -5.17
CA ILE A 21 5.12 0.45 -4.56
C ILE A 21 4.02 -0.53 -4.98
N ALA A 22 4.01 -0.92 -6.25
CA ALA A 22 3.03 -1.89 -6.74
C ALA A 22 3.16 -3.22 -5.99
N ALA A 23 4.39 -3.64 -5.70
CA ALA A 23 4.62 -4.87 -4.95
C ALA A 23 4.09 -4.74 -3.53
N GLN A 24 4.29 -3.58 -2.91
CA GLN A 24 3.78 -3.34 -1.55
C GLN A 24 2.26 -3.32 -1.54
N ILE A 25 1.65 -2.73 -2.56
CA ILE A 25 0.19 -2.73 -2.68
C ILE A 25 -0.32 -4.16 -2.86
N HIS A 26 0.37 -4.93 -3.68
CA HIS A 26 -0.03 -6.32 -3.90
C HIS A 26 0.03 -7.14 -2.62
N ALA A 27 1.10 -6.99 -1.85
CA ALA A 27 1.24 -7.69 -0.58
C ALA A 27 0.13 -7.28 0.39
N ALA A 28 -0.19 -5.99 0.43
CA ALA A 28 -1.27 -5.51 1.27
C ALA A 28 -2.61 -6.08 0.82
N ASN A 29 -2.81 -6.19 -0.49
CA ASN A 29 -4.03 -6.72 -1.05
C ASN A 29 -4.26 -8.17 -0.60
N VAL A 30 -3.21 -8.96 -0.59
CA VAL A 30 -3.29 -10.34 -0.12
C VAL A 30 -3.75 -10.37 1.34
N ARG A 31 -3.20 -9.49 2.15
CA ARG A 31 -3.58 -9.42 3.56
C ARG A 31 -5.04 -8.99 3.73
N ILE A 32 -5.47 -8.01 2.95
CA ILE A 32 -6.86 -7.56 3.00
C ILE A 32 -7.80 -8.69 2.62
N ASP A 33 -7.46 -9.45 1.58
CA ASP A 33 -8.28 -10.58 1.16
C ASP A 33 -8.39 -11.62 2.27
N GLU A 34 -7.29 -11.88 2.98
CA GLU A 34 -7.31 -12.81 4.11
C GLU A 34 -8.20 -12.30 5.23
N PHE A 35 -8.09 -11.02 5.53
CA PHE A 35 -8.95 -10.42 6.57
C PHE A 35 -10.41 -10.56 6.18
N GLU A 36 -10.71 -10.27 4.93
CA GLU A 36 -12.09 -10.33 4.44
C GLU A 36 -12.62 -11.76 4.49
N ALA A 37 -11.81 -12.72 4.09
CA ALA A 37 -12.21 -14.11 4.09
C ALA A 37 -12.57 -14.58 5.50
N LYS A 38 -11.90 -14.05 6.50
CA LYS A 38 -12.19 -14.42 7.89
C LYS A 38 -13.37 -13.67 8.47
N ALA A 39 -13.54 -12.41 8.05
CA ALA A 39 -14.58 -11.56 8.62
C ALA A 39 -15.98 -11.89 8.08
N LYS A 40 -16.07 -12.21 6.79
CA LYS A 40 -17.36 -12.41 6.16
C LYS A 40 -18.21 -13.50 6.80
N PRO A 41 -17.63 -14.71 7.04
CA PRO A 41 -18.45 -15.78 7.66
C PRO A 41 -18.96 -15.41 9.03
N ARG A 42 -18.23 -14.56 9.76
CA ARG A 42 -18.62 -14.16 11.10
C ARG A 42 -19.57 -12.98 11.10
N ARG A 43 -19.75 -12.35 9.94
CA ARG A 43 -20.59 -11.17 9.80
C ARG A 43 -20.23 -10.08 10.81
N ALA A 44 -18.92 -9.97 11.07
CA ALA A 44 -18.41 -9.00 12.03
C ALA A 44 -18.44 -7.62 11.40
N GLN A 45 -19.48 -6.86 11.66
CA GLN A 45 -19.69 -5.59 10.98
C GLN A 45 -18.53 -4.62 11.18
N ALA A 46 -17.98 -4.55 12.39
CA ALA A 46 -16.88 -3.65 12.65
C ALA A 46 -15.65 -4.02 11.82
N GLU A 47 -15.39 -5.32 11.68
CA GLU A 47 -14.29 -5.78 10.85
C GLU A 47 -14.54 -5.45 9.39
N ILE A 48 -15.75 -5.69 8.92
CA ILE A 48 -16.10 -5.43 7.52
C ILE A 48 -15.94 -3.96 7.20
N THR A 49 -16.39 -3.09 8.09
CA THR A 49 -16.25 -1.65 7.90
C THR A 49 -14.77 -1.26 7.87
N ALA A 50 -13.97 -1.83 8.76
CA ALA A 50 -12.54 -1.52 8.79
C ALA A 50 -11.86 -2.01 7.51
N ILE A 51 -12.26 -3.17 7.00
CA ILE A 51 -11.73 -3.70 5.75
C ILE A 51 -12.07 -2.78 4.59
N ASP A 52 -13.29 -2.26 4.56
CA ASP A 52 -13.69 -1.32 3.51
C ASP A 52 -12.81 -0.08 3.53
N ARG A 53 -12.44 0.38 4.71
CA ARG A 53 -11.53 1.52 4.84
C ARG A 53 -10.14 1.19 4.31
N LEU A 54 -9.66 -0.02 4.59
CA LEU A 54 -8.38 -0.46 4.08
C LEU A 54 -8.40 -0.49 2.55
N LYS A 55 -9.50 -0.98 1.97
CA LYS A 55 -9.63 -1.00 0.52
C LYS A 55 -9.64 0.40 -0.07
N ALA A 56 -10.32 1.33 0.60
CA ALA A 56 -10.37 2.71 0.14
C ALA A 56 -8.98 3.34 0.18
N THR A 57 -8.24 3.08 1.24
CA THR A 57 -6.87 3.58 1.37
C THR A 57 -5.99 3.01 0.26
N ARG A 58 -6.12 1.70 -0.01
CA ARG A 58 -5.36 1.07 -1.08
C ARG A 58 -5.68 1.73 -2.42
N GLN A 59 -6.95 1.94 -2.71
CA GLN A 59 -7.37 2.58 -3.96
C GLN A 59 -6.80 3.98 -4.10
N ASN A 60 -6.75 4.70 -3.00
CA ASN A 60 -6.19 6.04 -3.01
C ASN A 60 -4.70 6.01 -3.36
N ILE A 61 -3.97 5.07 -2.78
CA ILE A 61 -2.55 4.92 -3.08
C ILE A 61 -2.34 4.51 -4.52
N GLU A 62 -3.18 3.61 -5.03
CA GLU A 62 -3.10 3.20 -6.43
C GLU A 62 -3.31 4.39 -7.35
N ARG A 63 -4.24 5.28 -7.01
CA ARG A 63 -4.48 6.48 -7.79
C ARG A 63 -3.27 7.40 -7.75
N MET A 64 -2.67 7.57 -6.57
CA MET A 64 -1.48 8.38 -6.44
C MET A 64 -0.36 7.83 -7.33
N LEU A 65 -0.24 6.51 -7.39
CA LEU A 65 0.78 5.88 -8.21
C LEU A 65 0.52 6.11 -9.69
N VAL A 66 -0.73 6.03 -10.11
CA VAL A 66 -1.09 6.33 -11.51
C VAL A 66 -0.78 7.79 -11.82
N ASP A 67 -1.13 8.68 -10.91
CA ASP A 67 -0.89 10.11 -11.11
C ASP A 67 0.61 10.41 -11.19
N LEU A 68 1.43 9.62 -10.50
CA LEU A 68 2.86 9.82 -10.53
C LEU A 68 3.41 9.73 -11.96
N LYS A 69 2.82 8.86 -12.77
CA LYS A 69 3.28 8.67 -14.14
C LYS A 69 3.14 9.91 -15.01
N SER A 70 2.18 10.76 -14.67
CA SER A 70 1.96 12.00 -15.41
C SER A 70 2.45 13.22 -14.63
N THR A 71 3.18 13.00 -13.55
CA THR A 71 3.71 14.09 -12.73
C THR A 71 4.95 14.66 -13.40
N ARG A 72 5.08 15.97 -13.35
CA ARG A 72 6.24 16.64 -13.89
C ARG A 72 7.48 16.34 -13.09
N ASP A 73 8.63 16.31 -13.76
CA ASP A 73 9.91 16.01 -13.11
C ASP A 73 10.15 16.83 -11.87
N THR A 74 9.75 18.10 -11.91
CA THR A 74 10.00 19.00 -10.78
C THR A 74 9.18 18.62 -9.55
N GLN A 75 8.16 17.80 -9.71
CA GLN A 75 7.28 17.45 -8.61
C GLN A 75 7.31 15.97 -8.25
N ILE A 76 8.13 15.21 -8.94
CA ILE A 76 8.19 13.77 -8.71
C ILE A 76 8.67 13.46 -7.29
N THR A 77 9.69 14.17 -6.83
CA THR A 77 10.22 13.93 -5.49
C THR A 77 9.14 14.12 -4.43
N ARG A 78 8.37 15.19 -4.57
CA ARG A 78 7.30 15.46 -3.62
C ARG A 78 6.21 14.40 -3.71
N ALA A 79 5.86 13.99 -4.92
CA ALA A 79 4.85 12.95 -5.10
C ALA A 79 5.30 11.64 -4.45
N LYS A 80 6.58 11.31 -4.58
CA LYS A 80 7.11 10.11 -3.94
C LYS A 80 7.02 10.20 -2.42
N VAL A 81 7.33 11.36 -1.86
CA VAL A 81 7.23 11.56 -0.41
C VAL A 81 5.79 11.33 0.04
N ASP A 82 4.83 11.86 -0.71
CA ASP A 82 3.42 11.70 -0.37
C ASP A 82 3.00 10.24 -0.45
N ILE A 83 3.45 9.53 -1.47
CA ILE A 83 3.14 8.11 -1.62
C ILE A 83 3.76 7.30 -0.49
N ASP A 84 5.03 7.58 -0.18
CA ASP A 84 5.72 6.87 0.90
C ASP A 84 4.99 7.07 2.23
N ALA A 85 4.56 8.29 2.50
CA ALA A 85 3.82 8.57 3.73
C ALA A 85 2.50 7.80 3.76
N ALA A 86 1.81 7.74 2.62
CA ALA A 86 0.56 7.02 2.53
C ALA A 86 0.77 5.52 2.73
N ILE A 87 1.84 4.98 2.18
CA ILE A 87 2.18 3.56 2.34
C ILE A 87 2.45 3.24 3.82
N VAL A 88 3.21 4.09 4.48
CA VAL A 88 3.52 3.88 5.91
C VAL A 88 2.23 3.84 6.73
N LYS A 89 1.33 4.79 6.47
CA LYS A 89 0.05 4.83 7.17
C LYS A 89 -0.80 3.60 6.86
N PHE A 90 -0.77 3.18 5.60
CA PHE A 90 -1.53 2.02 5.17
C PHE A 90 -1.02 0.76 5.88
N GLN A 91 0.29 0.57 5.94
CA GLN A 91 0.88 -0.58 6.62
C GLN A 91 0.56 -0.55 8.11
N ALA A 92 0.60 0.63 8.71
CA ALA A 92 0.23 0.78 10.12
C ALA A 92 -1.24 0.40 10.33
N SER A 93 -2.11 0.78 9.39
CA SER A 93 -3.52 0.43 9.48
C SER A 93 -3.73 -1.07 9.36
N LEU A 94 -2.98 -1.74 8.49
CA LEU A 94 -3.05 -3.19 8.36
C LEU A 94 -2.64 -3.87 9.65
N GLU A 95 -1.54 -3.40 10.26
CA GLU A 95 -1.08 -3.95 11.54
C GLU A 95 -2.11 -3.71 12.63
N ASP A 96 -2.68 -2.52 12.66
CA ASP A 96 -3.68 -2.18 13.65
C ASP A 96 -4.90 -3.08 13.51
N PHE A 97 -5.33 -3.32 12.28
CA PHE A 97 -6.44 -4.23 12.03
C PHE A 97 -6.12 -5.62 12.53
N ARG A 98 -4.93 -6.12 12.20
CA ARG A 98 -4.53 -7.44 12.62
C ARG A 98 -4.56 -7.55 14.15
N ARG A 99 -4.04 -6.53 14.81
CA ARG A 99 -3.98 -6.52 16.26
C ARG A 99 -5.37 -6.51 16.89
N LYS A 100 -6.27 -5.75 16.30
CA LYS A 100 -7.61 -5.61 16.86
C LYS A 100 -8.51 -6.80 16.61
N PHE A 101 -8.36 -7.42 15.44
CA PHE A 101 -9.39 -8.37 15.01
C PHE A 101 -8.88 -9.78 14.77
N THR A 102 -7.59 -9.99 14.61
CA THR A 102 -7.11 -11.30 14.20
C THR A 102 -6.05 -11.90 15.12
N THR A 103 -5.78 -11.28 16.23
CA THR A 103 -4.80 -11.83 17.14
C THR A 103 -5.45 -12.29 18.38
N PRO A 104 -6.26 -13.03 18.34
CA PRO A 104 -6.93 -13.36 19.49
C PRO A 104 -6.16 -14.09 20.43
N SER A 105 -6.09 -14.29 20.58
CA SER A 105 -5.69 -14.93 21.20
C SER A 105 -4.64 -14.95 21.70
N GLU A 106 -4.30 -14.64 21.50
CA GLU A 106 -3.42 -14.63 21.89
C GLU A 106 -3.36 -14.42 23.01
N LYS A 107 -3.76 -14.32 23.46
CA LYS A 107 -3.93 -14.23 24.35
C LYS A 107 -4.14 -14.83 25.03
N LYS A 108 -4.09 -15.38 25.03
CA LYS A 108 -4.28 -15.92 25.62
C LYS A 108 -4.09 -16.13 25.90
#